data_95e4e0fb144ffc5d46c052322a1ed255
#
_entry.id   95e4e0fb144ffc5d46c052322a1ed255
#
_cell.length_a   1.000
_cell.length_b   1.000
_cell.length_c   1.000
_cell.angle_alpha   90.00
_cell.angle_beta   90.00
_cell.angle_gamma   90.00
#
_symmetry.space_group_name_H-M   'P 1'
#
loop_
_entity.id
_entity.type
_entity.pdbx_description
1 polymer ?
#
loop_
_entity_poly.entity_id
_entity_poly.type
_entity_poly.pdbx_seq_one_letter_code
_entity_poly.pdbx_strand_id
1 'polypeptide(L)'
;AVFVARISRGRTVREMVLAVAVLAPIATTIWFTLLGGSGIYHQLAGTFDLTEALNNFRFDVATLTVAQALPGGTWMAAAILLLTTIFVATTGDSMSYSIAMVGAGHDEPNPWIRVFWGGAMALMAAILLYMGAG
;
A
#
# COMPACT_ATOMS: atom_id res chain seq x y z
N ALA A 1 -6.20 7.38 -13.24
CA ALA A 1 -5.96 8.45 -14.23
C ALA A 1 -6.58 9.78 -13.79
N VAL A 2 -7.88 9.85 -13.48
CA VAL A 2 -8.62 11.09 -13.12
C VAL A 2 -8.04 11.75 -11.87
N PHE A 3 -7.80 10.99 -10.81
CA PHE A 3 -7.21 11.49 -9.56
C PHE A 3 -5.81 12.08 -9.79
N VAL A 4 -4.96 11.38 -10.56
CA VAL A 4 -3.60 11.86 -10.89
C VAL A 4 -3.66 13.15 -11.71
N ALA A 5 -4.57 13.26 -12.67
CA ALA A 5 -4.76 14.47 -13.46
C ALA A 5 -5.16 15.67 -12.61
N ARG A 6 -5.96 15.46 -11.55
CA ARG A 6 -6.38 16.55 -10.64
C ARG A 6 -5.27 17.01 -9.71
N ILE A 7 -4.48 16.10 -9.14
CA ILE A 7 -3.33 16.44 -8.29
C ILE A 7 -2.26 17.15 -9.08
N SER A 8 -2.17 16.90 -10.38
CA SER A 8 -1.14 17.45 -11.27
C SER A 8 -1.45 18.87 -11.78
N ARG A 9 -2.52 19.53 -11.28
CA ARG A 9 -2.82 20.92 -11.64
C ARG A 9 -1.62 21.81 -11.31
N GLY A 10 -1.12 22.55 -12.32
CA GLY A 10 0.04 23.44 -12.21
C GLY A 10 1.39 22.76 -12.46
N ARG A 11 1.44 21.45 -12.73
CA ARG A 11 2.66 20.75 -13.16
C ARG A 11 2.65 20.51 -14.67
N THR A 12 3.84 20.41 -15.24
CA THR A 12 3.96 20.06 -16.66
C THR A 12 3.69 18.57 -16.86
N VAL A 13 3.14 18.21 -18.03
CA VAL A 13 2.90 16.79 -18.41
C VAL A 13 4.20 15.99 -18.31
N ARG A 14 5.34 16.59 -18.66
CA ARG A 14 6.67 15.97 -18.57
C ARG A 14 7.02 15.59 -17.12
N GLU A 15 6.80 16.49 -16.16
CA GLU A 15 7.07 16.23 -14.73
C GLU A 15 6.18 15.10 -14.21
N MET A 16 4.91 15.09 -14.61
CA MET A 16 3.98 14.03 -14.22
C MET A 16 4.42 12.67 -14.77
N VAL A 17 4.78 12.60 -16.05
CA VAL A 17 5.26 11.37 -16.68
C VAL A 17 6.54 10.88 -16.02
N LEU A 18 7.51 11.77 -15.75
CA LEU A 18 8.75 11.40 -15.06
C LEU A 18 8.50 10.91 -13.64
N ALA A 19 7.59 11.53 -12.90
CA ALA A 19 7.26 11.10 -11.54
C ALA A 19 6.66 9.68 -11.53
N VAL A 20 5.72 9.40 -12.42
CA VAL A 20 5.04 8.10 -12.46
C VAL A 20 5.89 7.01 -13.12
N ALA A 21 6.59 7.34 -14.23
CA ALA A 21 7.32 6.34 -15.01
C ALA A 21 8.75 6.08 -14.51
N VAL A 22 9.33 6.99 -13.73
CA VAL A 22 10.71 6.87 -13.24
C VAL A 22 10.78 6.80 -11.73
N LEU A 23 10.24 7.78 -11.02
CA LEU A 23 10.37 7.83 -9.55
C LEU A 23 9.62 6.70 -8.85
N ALA A 24 8.40 6.38 -9.28
CA ALA A 24 7.62 5.31 -8.67
C ALA A 24 8.29 3.92 -8.88
N PRO A 25 8.73 3.51 -10.08
CA PRO A 25 9.47 2.27 -10.28
C PRO A 25 10.79 2.21 -9.49
N ILE A 26 11.55 3.30 -9.40
CA ILE A 26 12.78 3.34 -8.62
C ILE A 26 12.47 3.09 -7.14
N ALA A 27 11.50 3.80 -6.56
CA ALA A 27 11.11 3.60 -5.18
C ALA A 27 10.64 2.16 -4.90
N THR A 28 9.84 1.60 -5.81
CA THR A 28 9.37 0.22 -5.74
C THR A 28 10.52 -0.78 -5.82
N THR A 29 11.46 -0.56 -6.73
CA THR A 29 12.64 -1.43 -6.88
C THR A 29 13.50 -1.42 -5.61
N ILE A 30 13.75 -0.25 -5.03
CA ILE A 30 14.49 -0.11 -3.77
C ILE A 30 13.76 -0.88 -2.66
N TRP A 31 12.45 -0.71 -2.53
CA TRP A 31 11.63 -1.38 -1.53
C TRP A 31 11.73 -2.91 -1.64
N PHE A 32 11.50 -3.46 -2.83
CA PHE A 32 11.55 -4.90 -3.05
C PHE A 32 12.97 -5.47 -2.92
N THR A 33 13.99 -4.72 -3.32
CA THR A 33 15.39 -5.16 -3.18
C THR A 33 15.79 -5.22 -1.71
N LEU A 34 15.43 -4.22 -0.92
CA LEU A 34 15.78 -4.19 0.51
C LEU A 34 15.01 -5.25 1.30
N LEU A 35 13.69 -5.27 1.21
CA LEU A 35 12.89 -6.22 1.99
C LEU A 35 12.96 -7.64 1.43
N GLY A 36 12.82 -7.81 0.12
CA GLY A 36 12.91 -9.12 -0.52
C GLY A 36 14.31 -9.72 -0.42
N GLY A 37 15.34 -8.93 -0.69
CA GLY A 37 16.73 -9.35 -0.59
C GLY A 37 17.11 -9.74 0.84
N SER A 38 16.71 -8.96 1.85
CA SER A 38 16.94 -9.30 3.26
C SER A 38 16.18 -10.57 3.67
N GLY A 39 14.95 -10.76 3.19
CA GLY A 39 14.18 -11.98 3.44
C GLY A 39 14.88 -13.23 2.91
N ILE A 40 15.34 -13.20 1.66
CA ILE A 40 16.08 -14.29 1.04
C ILE A 40 17.39 -14.56 1.79
N TYR A 41 18.13 -13.51 2.14
CA TYR A 41 19.38 -13.65 2.89
C TYR A 41 19.17 -14.36 4.22
N HIS A 42 18.21 -13.93 5.02
CA HIS A 42 17.93 -14.54 6.33
C HIS A 42 17.37 -15.96 6.22
N GLN A 43 16.58 -16.26 5.17
CA GLN A 43 16.13 -17.61 4.88
C GLN A 43 17.31 -18.55 4.57
N LEU A 44 18.24 -18.11 3.72
CA LEU A 44 19.42 -18.90 3.37
C LEU A 44 20.41 -19.02 4.54
N ALA A 45 20.50 -18.00 5.38
CA ALA A 45 21.31 -18.01 6.59
C ALA A 45 20.71 -18.86 7.73
N GLY A 46 19.48 -19.37 7.57
CA GLY A 46 18.79 -20.17 8.58
C GLY A 46 18.41 -19.38 9.85
N THR A 47 18.34 -18.04 9.76
CA THR A 47 18.04 -17.18 10.91
C THR A 47 16.57 -17.27 11.31
N PHE A 48 15.69 -17.45 10.33
CA PHE A 48 14.27 -17.72 10.52
C PHE A 48 13.69 -18.45 9.28
N ASP A 49 12.62 -19.18 9.48
CA ASP A 49 11.95 -19.91 8.41
C ASP A 49 10.70 -19.14 7.94
N LEU A 50 10.81 -18.56 6.76
CA LEU A 50 9.70 -17.89 6.08
C LEU A 50 8.76 -18.90 5.40
N THR A 51 9.21 -20.12 5.17
CA THR A 51 8.47 -21.12 4.38
C THR A 51 7.15 -21.48 5.07
N GLU A 52 7.16 -21.59 6.39
CA GLU A 52 5.94 -21.87 7.17
C GLU A 52 4.92 -20.73 7.06
N ALA A 53 5.36 -19.48 7.20
CA ALA A 53 4.51 -18.31 7.08
C ALA A 53 3.93 -18.18 5.66
N LEU A 54 4.74 -18.43 4.63
CA LEU A 54 4.31 -18.37 3.23
C LEU A 54 3.35 -19.50 2.87
N ASN A 55 3.60 -20.73 3.35
CA ASN A 55 2.73 -21.87 3.10
C ASN A 55 1.34 -21.71 3.74
N ASN A 56 1.28 -20.99 4.86
CA ASN A 56 0.02 -20.67 5.55
C ASN A 56 -0.63 -19.37 5.04
N PHE A 57 -0.14 -18.79 3.94
CA PHE A 57 -0.61 -17.52 3.37
C PHE A 57 -0.55 -16.33 4.36
N ARG A 58 0.33 -16.38 5.35
CA ARG A 58 0.51 -15.33 6.34
C ARG A 58 1.59 -14.33 5.91
N PHE A 59 1.32 -13.62 4.84
CA PHE A 59 2.23 -12.60 4.27
C PHE A 59 2.47 -11.42 5.21
N ASP A 60 1.51 -11.11 6.05
CA ASP A 60 1.59 -10.10 7.12
C ASP A 60 2.71 -10.44 8.11
N VAL A 61 2.73 -11.68 8.59
CA VAL A 61 3.75 -12.18 9.52
C VAL A 61 5.12 -12.22 8.84
N ALA A 62 5.21 -12.72 7.61
CA ALA A 62 6.45 -12.77 6.86
C ALA A 62 7.10 -11.39 6.71
N THR A 63 6.33 -10.38 6.32
CA THR A 63 6.82 -9.00 6.17
C THR A 63 7.33 -8.42 7.49
N LEU A 64 6.60 -8.64 8.59
CA LEU A 64 7.00 -8.15 9.91
C LEU A 64 8.24 -8.87 10.45
N THR A 65 8.36 -10.18 10.21
CA THR A 65 9.54 -10.97 10.61
C THR A 65 10.79 -10.45 9.90
N VAL A 66 10.71 -10.21 8.59
CA VAL A 66 11.82 -9.62 7.82
C VAL A 66 12.16 -8.23 8.36
N ALA A 67 11.17 -7.40 8.65
CA ALA A 67 11.39 -6.06 9.19
C ALA A 67 12.08 -6.10 10.57
N GLN A 68 11.71 -7.04 11.42
CA GLN A 68 12.31 -7.22 12.74
C GLN A 68 13.74 -7.76 12.69
N ALA A 69 14.11 -8.47 11.65
CA ALA A 69 15.48 -8.96 11.44
C ALA A 69 16.47 -7.88 11.01
N LEU A 70 15.98 -6.72 10.55
CA LEU A 70 16.83 -5.59 10.17
C LEU A 70 17.40 -4.86 11.41
N PRO A 71 18.53 -4.15 11.27
CA PRO A 71 19.12 -3.36 12.36
C PRO A 71 18.06 -2.35 12.90
N GLY A 72 17.78 -2.41 14.21
CA GLY A 72 16.71 -1.62 14.82
C GLY A 72 15.30 -2.20 14.63
N GLY A 73 15.16 -3.52 14.47
CA GLY A 73 13.99 -4.29 14.06
C GLY A 73 12.62 -3.79 14.60
N THR A 74 12.52 -3.51 15.90
CA THR A 74 11.25 -3.00 16.46
C THR A 74 10.86 -1.64 15.89
N TRP A 75 11.82 -0.73 15.76
CA TRP A 75 11.57 0.60 15.17
C TRP A 75 11.28 0.50 13.68
N MET A 76 11.97 -0.40 12.97
CA MET A 76 11.75 -0.65 11.56
C MET A 76 10.35 -1.24 11.32
N ALA A 77 9.94 -2.22 12.11
CA ALA A 77 8.59 -2.79 12.03
C ALA A 77 7.50 -1.74 12.32
N ALA A 78 7.69 -0.88 13.34
CA ALA A 78 6.78 0.21 13.64
C ALA A 78 6.69 1.23 12.49
N ALA A 79 7.83 1.59 11.89
CA ALA A 79 7.88 2.49 10.74
C ALA A 79 7.18 1.90 9.51
N ILE A 80 7.36 0.61 9.23
CA ILE A 80 6.68 -0.09 8.13
C ILE A 80 5.17 -0.14 8.36
N LEU A 81 4.71 -0.45 9.59
CA LEU A 81 3.29 -0.44 9.92
C LEU A 81 2.66 0.94 9.76
N LEU A 82 3.34 1.98 10.23
CA LEU A 82 2.89 3.35 10.07
C LEU A 82 2.81 3.75 8.58
N LEU A 83 3.86 3.44 7.82
CA LEU A 83 3.93 3.72 6.39
C LEU A 83 2.82 2.98 5.62
N THR A 84 2.60 1.70 5.92
CA THR A 84 1.54 0.90 5.33
C THR A 84 0.16 1.47 5.65
N THR A 85 -0.06 1.89 6.90
CA THR A 85 -1.32 2.51 7.31
C THR A 85 -1.60 3.80 6.54
N ILE A 86 -0.60 4.68 6.42
CA ILE A 86 -0.71 5.92 5.64
C ILE A 86 -0.96 5.60 4.16
N PHE A 87 -0.26 4.62 3.61
CA PHE A 87 -0.41 4.22 2.22
C PHE A 87 -1.82 3.68 1.93
N VAL A 88 -2.35 2.80 2.77
CA VAL A 88 -3.71 2.26 2.64
C VAL A 88 -4.75 3.36 2.79
N ALA A 89 -4.59 4.25 3.77
CA ALA A 89 -5.51 5.38 3.98
C ALA A 89 -5.55 6.32 2.77
N THR A 90 -4.40 6.69 2.22
CA THR A 90 -4.32 7.57 1.03
C THR A 90 -4.86 6.90 -0.22
N THR A 91 -4.64 5.59 -0.37
CA THR A 91 -5.18 4.82 -1.50
C THR A 91 -6.70 4.71 -1.39
N GLY A 92 -7.23 4.41 -0.19
CA GLY A 92 -8.67 4.35 0.07
C GLY A 92 -9.37 5.69 -0.18
N ASP A 93 -8.77 6.80 0.27
CA ASP A 93 -9.32 8.14 0.00
C ASP A 93 -9.34 8.45 -1.50
N SER A 94 -8.26 8.14 -2.21
CA SER A 94 -8.16 8.34 -3.66
C SER A 94 -9.19 7.52 -4.44
N MET A 95 -9.44 6.29 -4.03
CA MET A 95 -10.43 5.41 -4.64
C MET A 95 -11.84 5.89 -4.36
N SER A 96 -12.17 6.21 -3.10
CA SER A 96 -13.48 6.70 -2.71
C SER A 96 -13.84 7.99 -3.44
N TYR A 97 -12.86 8.88 -3.59
CA TYR A 97 -13.02 10.12 -4.36
C TYR A 97 -13.31 9.83 -5.85
N SER A 98 -12.53 8.93 -6.46
CA SER A 98 -12.71 8.58 -7.88
C SER A 98 -14.08 7.96 -8.16
N ILE A 99 -14.53 7.05 -7.29
CA ILE A 99 -15.86 6.43 -7.40
C ILE A 99 -16.97 7.48 -7.21
N ALA A 100 -16.82 8.35 -6.22
CA ALA A 100 -17.79 9.41 -5.95
C ALA A 100 -17.92 10.37 -7.12
N MET A 101 -16.81 10.74 -7.79
CA MET A 101 -16.84 11.58 -9.00
C MET A 101 -17.58 10.93 -10.15
N VAL A 102 -17.31 9.65 -10.42
CA VAL A 102 -17.97 8.91 -11.49
C VAL A 102 -19.47 8.80 -11.22
N GLY A 103 -19.86 8.51 -9.96
CA GLY A 103 -21.25 8.40 -9.57
C GLY A 103 -22.02 9.72 -9.58
N ALA A 104 -21.35 10.83 -9.26
CA ALA A 104 -21.97 12.16 -9.25
C ALA A 104 -22.02 12.82 -10.64
N GLY A 105 -21.18 12.38 -11.58
CA GLY A 105 -21.08 12.96 -12.92
C GLY A 105 -20.47 14.37 -12.98
N HIS A 106 -19.84 14.82 -11.89
CA HIS A 106 -19.16 16.12 -11.82
C HIS A 106 -17.91 16.06 -10.94
N ASP A 107 -17.00 17.04 -11.13
CA ASP A 107 -15.65 17.05 -10.55
C ASP A 107 -15.60 17.28 -9.03
N GLU A 108 -16.67 17.72 -8.40
CA GLU A 108 -16.75 18.01 -6.98
C GLU A 108 -17.91 17.25 -6.32
N PRO A 109 -17.73 15.94 -6.07
CA PRO A 109 -18.76 15.13 -5.45
C PRO A 109 -18.99 15.57 -4.00
N ASN A 110 -20.23 15.44 -3.55
CA ASN A 110 -20.61 15.71 -2.17
C ASN A 110 -19.74 14.87 -1.21
N PRO A 111 -19.16 15.49 -0.15
CA PRO A 111 -18.34 14.77 0.83
C PRO A 111 -18.98 13.51 1.41
N TRP A 112 -20.29 13.51 1.58
CA TRP A 112 -21.03 12.34 2.09
C TRP A 112 -20.97 11.13 1.17
N ILE A 113 -20.94 11.34 -0.15
CA ILE A 113 -20.79 10.25 -1.13
C ILE A 113 -19.41 9.62 -1.01
N ARG A 114 -18.36 10.43 -0.76
CA ARG A 114 -17.00 9.94 -0.51
C ARG A 114 -16.94 9.11 0.77
N VAL A 115 -17.53 9.60 1.86
CA VAL A 115 -17.58 8.89 3.15
C VAL A 115 -18.34 7.57 2.99
N PHE A 116 -19.46 7.58 2.28
CA PHE A 116 -20.23 6.36 1.99
C PHE A 116 -19.38 5.30 1.27
N TRP A 117 -18.71 5.67 0.18
CA TRP A 117 -17.87 4.73 -0.58
C TRP A 117 -16.65 4.29 0.20
N GLY A 118 -16.01 5.17 0.97
CA GLY A 118 -14.91 4.82 1.86
C GLY A 118 -15.35 3.81 2.92
N GLY A 119 -16.50 4.04 3.54
CA GLY A 119 -17.08 3.12 4.53
C GLY A 119 -17.46 1.77 3.92
N ALA A 120 -18.06 1.77 2.73
CA ALA A 120 -18.40 0.53 2.01
C ALA A 120 -17.16 -0.31 1.69
N MET A 121 -16.08 0.31 1.22
CA MET A 121 -14.80 -0.39 0.97
C MET A 121 -14.18 -0.92 2.26
N ALA A 122 -14.18 -0.15 3.34
CA ALA A 122 -13.66 -0.57 4.64
C ALA A 122 -14.46 -1.76 5.21
N LEU A 123 -15.80 -1.72 5.10
CA LEU A 123 -16.67 -2.81 5.51
C LEU A 123 -16.41 -4.09 4.69
N MET A 124 -16.28 -3.96 3.38
CA MET A 124 -15.96 -5.09 2.52
C MET A 124 -14.60 -5.72 2.89
N ALA A 125 -13.58 -4.89 3.10
CA ALA A 125 -12.27 -5.35 3.55
C ALA A 125 -12.34 -6.08 4.90
N ALA A 126 -13.11 -5.55 5.86
CA ALA A 126 -13.30 -6.17 7.16
C ALA A 126 -14.01 -7.54 7.05
N ILE A 127 -15.03 -7.64 6.19
CA ILE A 127 -15.73 -8.91 5.95
C ILE A 127 -14.78 -9.95 5.33
N LEU A 128 -13.98 -9.55 4.33
CA LEU A 128 -13.02 -10.43 3.68
C LEU A 128 -11.94 -10.93 4.67
N LEU A 129 -11.44 -10.05 5.53
CA LEU A 129 -10.50 -10.44 6.59
C LEU A 129 -11.14 -11.41 7.59
N TYR A 130 -12.39 -11.16 7.98
CA TYR A 130 -13.12 -12.06 8.89
C TYR A 130 -13.37 -13.44 8.28
N MET A 131 -13.62 -13.51 6.98
CA MET A 131 -13.81 -14.78 6.26
C MET A 131 -12.50 -15.53 5.99
N GLY A 132 -11.34 -14.96 6.32
CA GLY A 132 -10.04 -15.58 6.08
C GLY A 132 -9.63 -15.63 4.62
N ALA A 133 -10.23 -14.78 3.79
CA ALA A 133 -9.91 -14.66 2.36
C ALA A 133 -8.90 -13.51 2.10
N GLY A 134 -8.16 -13.13 3.14
CA GLY A 134 -7.07 -12.16 3.08
C GLY A 134 -5.73 -12.83 2.81
#